data_7cebb27972071610ce831f3e412b2d68
#
_entry.id   7cebb27972071610ce831f3e412b2d68
#
_cell.length_a   1.000
_cell.length_b   1.000
_cell.length_c   1.000
_cell.angle_alpha   90.00
_cell.angle_beta   90.00
_cell.angle_gamma   90.00
#
_symmetry.space_group_name_H-M   'P 1'
#
loop_
_entity.id
_entity.type
_entity.pdbx_description
1 polymer ?
#
loop_
_entity_poly.entity_id
_entity_poly.type
_entity_poly.pdbx_seq_one_letter_code
_entity_poly.pdbx_strand_id
1 'polypeptide(L)'
;MRILAFGTSNSTTSINKKLAVFAANQVYNEELTILDLNDFEVAIFSPERKVNHGIPEKINVFVNHIENADLIIISFAEYNGSYTAAFKNIFDWATQVKNQLFENKKVFLMATSTGARGGLSVLEAALNRFPRHGAEIVGSYLLPSFYSNFDTEKGIIDSELLDSLNKKLNSIQK
;
A
#
# COMPACT_ATOMS: atom_id res chain seq x y z
N MET A 1 -18.76 0.71 1.38
CA MET A 1 -17.41 1.32 1.21
C MET A 1 -16.56 0.38 0.37
N ARG A 2 -15.98 0.88 -0.70
CA ARG A 2 -15.08 0.12 -1.61
C ARG A 2 -13.66 0.26 -1.10
N ILE A 3 -13.03 -0.86 -0.80
CA ILE A 3 -11.65 -0.89 -0.27
C ILE A 3 -10.72 -1.41 -1.36
N LEU A 4 -9.60 -0.71 -1.54
CA LEU A 4 -8.46 -1.16 -2.31
C LEU A 4 -7.33 -1.53 -1.35
N ALA A 5 -6.77 -2.74 -1.47
CA ALA A 5 -5.67 -3.19 -0.62
C ALA A 5 -4.52 -3.77 -1.44
N PHE A 6 -3.29 -3.39 -1.12
CA PHE A 6 -2.09 -3.98 -1.73
C PHE A 6 -0.84 -3.81 -0.89
N GLY A 7 0.12 -4.71 -1.13
CA GLY A 7 1.48 -4.59 -0.63
C GLY A 7 2.42 -4.04 -1.70
N THR A 8 3.41 -3.25 -1.33
CA THR A 8 4.32 -2.61 -2.28
C THR A 8 5.54 -3.45 -2.68
N SER A 9 5.39 -4.77 -2.67
CA SER A 9 6.42 -5.72 -3.11
C SER A 9 5.93 -6.53 -4.31
N ASN A 10 6.83 -6.81 -5.24
CA ASN A 10 6.61 -7.75 -6.34
C ASN A 10 7.03 -9.20 -5.99
N SER A 11 7.29 -9.50 -4.72
CA SER A 11 7.47 -10.89 -4.28
C SER A 11 6.16 -11.65 -4.35
N THR A 12 6.16 -12.83 -4.93
CA THR A 12 4.99 -13.72 -5.00
C THR A 12 4.52 -14.18 -3.61
N THR A 13 5.40 -14.11 -2.60
CA THR A 13 5.13 -14.44 -1.20
C THR A 13 5.10 -13.22 -0.30
N SER A 14 4.79 -12.05 -0.85
CA SER A 14 4.85 -10.75 -0.18
C SER A 14 4.17 -10.74 1.19
N ILE A 15 4.95 -10.54 2.26
CA ILE A 15 4.46 -10.37 3.63
C ILE A 15 3.65 -9.08 3.77
N ASN A 16 3.98 -8.06 3.01
CA ASN A 16 3.23 -6.79 3.01
C ASN A 16 1.87 -6.93 2.33
N LYS A 17 1.75 -7.74 1.25
CA LYS A 17 0.44 -8.07 0.67
C LYS A 17 -0.43 -8.83 1.69
N LYS A 18 0.15 -9.81 2.41
CA LYS A 18 -0.57 -10.53 3.47
C LYS A 18 -1.08 -9.60 4.57
N LEU A 19 -0.25 -8.67 5.03
CA LEU A 19 -0.64 -7.70 6.05
C LEU A 19 -1.73 -6.74 5.56
N ALA A 20 -1.63 -6.22 4.33
CA ALA A 20 -2.64 -5.34 3.76
C ALA A 20 -4.00 -6.05 3.61
N VAL A 21 -4.01 -7.28 3.12
CA VAL A 21 -5.22 -8.10 2.98
C VAL A 21 -5.83 -8.42 4.35
N PHE A 22 -5.02 -8.78 5.34
CA PHE A 22 -5.48 -9.01 6.71
C PHE A 22 -6.17 -7.77 7.27
N ALA A 23 -5.55 -6.60 7.18
CA ALA A 23 -6.11 -5.36 7.68
C ALA A 23 -7.41 -4.97 6.94
N ALA A 24 -7.48 -5.16 5.63
CA ALA A 24 -8.67 -4.87 4.84
C ALA A 24 -9.87 -5.74 5.25
N ASN A 25 -9.64 -7.00 5.60
CA ASN A 25 -10.68 -7.90 6.07
C ASN A 25 -11.20 -7.57 7.49
N GLN A 26 -10.50 -6.73 8.27
CA GLN A 26 -10.99 -6.23 9.56
C GLN A 26 -11.94 -5.03 9.41
N VAL A 27 -12.00 -4.43 8.22
CA VAL A 27 -12.85 -3.26 7.94
C VAL A 27 -14.12 -3.71 7.22
N TYR A 28 -15.30 -3.29 7.71
CA TYR A 28 -16.56 -3.55 7.00
C TYR A 28 -16.53 -2.91 5.61
N ASN A 29 -16.78 -3.72 4.60
CA ASN A 29 -16.75 -3.29 3.21
C ASN A 29 -17.88 -3.94 2.38
N GLU A 30 -18.26 -3.27 1.30
CA GLU A 30 -19.18 -3.78 0.29
C GLU A 30 -18.41 -4.47 -0.84
N GLU A 31 -17.19 -3.98 -1.10
CA GLU A 31 -16.32 -4.47 -2.14
C GLU A 31 -14.85 -4.34 -1.71
N LEU A 32 -14.10 -5.43 -1.78
CA LEU A 32 -12.67 -5.47 -1.53
C LEU A 32 -11.93 -5.85 -2.81
N THR A 33 -11.14 -4.91 -3.33
CA THR A 33 -10.22 -5.15 -4.43
C THR A 33 -8.81 -5.33 -3.88
N ILE A 34 -8.15 -6.44 -4.24
CA ILE A 34 -6.77 -6.73 -3.86
C ILE A 34 -5.91 -6.67 -5.12
N LEU A 35 -4.86 -5.83 -5.11
CA LEU A 35 -3.90 -5.80 -6.21
C LEU A 35 -2.64 -6.61 -5.90
N ASP A 36 -2.06 -7.14 -6.96
CA ASP A 36 -0.71 -7.69 -6.98
C ASP A 36 0.18 -6.79 -7.85
N LEU A 37 1.31 -6.31 -7.31
CA LEU A 37 2.20 -5.43 -8.08
C LEU A 37 2.81 -6.12 -9.31
N ASN A 38 2.86 -7.45 -9.34
CA ASN A 38 3.32 -8.20 -10.51
C ASN A 38 2.43 -7.96 -11.75
N ASP A 39 1.14 -7.69 -11.56
CA ASP A 39 0.22 -7.40 -12.66
C ASP A 39 0.53 -6.05 -13.34
N PHE A 40 1.21 -5.15 -12.62
CA PHE A 40 1.54 -3.79 -13.03
C PHE A 40 3.02 -3.60 -13.40
N GLU A 41 3.73 -4.68 -13.67
CA GLU A 41 5.11 -4.60 -14.12
C GLU A 41 5.20 -3.92 -15.50
N VAL A 42 5.98 -2.84 -15.55
CA VAL A 42 6.23 -2.00 -16.74
C VAL A 42 7.68 -1.56 -16.78
N ALA A 43 8.15 -1.13 -17.95
CA ALA A 43 9.49 -0.58 -18.11
C ALA A 43 9.74 0.58 -17.14
N ILE A 44 10.98 0.74 -16.67
CA ILE A 44 11.36 1.84 -15.78
C ILE A 44 11.03 3.18 -16.43
N PHE A 45 10.35 4.04 -15.66
CA PHE A 45 9.94 5.38 -16.12
C PHE A 45 11.13 6.21 -16.61
N SER A 46 10.95 6.85 -17.75
CA SER A 46 11.71 8.02 -18.16
C SER A 46 10.85 8.98 -18.99
N PRO A 47 11.17 10.28 -19.01
CA PRO A 47 10.46 11.25 -19.86
C PRO A 47 10.45 10.85 -21.34
N GLU A 48 11.57 10.31 -21.85
CA GLU A 48 11.71 9.88 -23.23
C GLU A 48 10.79 8.69 -23.56
N ARG A 49 10.67 7.72 -22.62
CA ARG A 49 9.73 6.59 -22.79
C ARG A 49 8.29 7.06 -22.84
N LYS A 50 7.93 8.01 -21.97
CA LYS A 50 6.58 8.60 -22.01
C LYS A 50 6.30 9.29 -23.33
N VAL A 51 7.25 10.06 -23.87
CA VAL A 51 7.10 10.74 -25.16
C VAL A 51 7.00 9.76 -26.31
N ASN A 52 7.85 8.73 -26.33
CA ASN A 52 7.96 7.80 -27.45
C ASN A 52 6.89 6.70 -27.46
N HIS A 53 6.38 6.30 -26.30
CA HIS A 53 5.49 5.12 -26.16
C HIS A 53 4.19 5.41 -25.40
N GLY A 54 4.02 6.62 -24.86
CA GLY A 54 2.84 6.97 -24.05
C GLY A 54 2.87 6.35 -22.64
N ILE A 55 1.73 6.41 -21.97
CA ILE A 55 1.50 5.78 -20.66
C ILE A 55 1.17 4.30 -20.88
N PRO A 56 1.85 3.36 -20.22
CA PRO A 56 1.48 1.96 -20.30
C PRO A 56 0.06 1.72 -19.79
N GLU A 57 -0.73 0.88 -20.50
CA GLU A 57 -2.14 0.61 -20.14
C GLU A 57 -2.30 0.06 -18.71
N LYS A 58 -1.38 -0.78 -18.27
CA LYS A 58 -1.37 -1.28 -16.88
C LYS A 58 -1.36 -0.16 -15.84
N ILE A 59 -0.73 0.97 -16.13
CA ILE A 59 -0.71 2.14 -15.23
C ILE A 59 -2.07 2.84 -15.20
N ASN A 60 -2.74 2.97 -16.33
CA ASN A 60 -4.10 3.51 -16.36
C ASN A 60 -5.05 2.63 -15.53
N VAL A 61 -4.93 1.31 -15.66
CA VAL A 61 -5.70 0.35 -14.84
C VAL A 61 -5.40 0.52 -13.35
N PHE A 62 -4.12 0.67 -12.97
CA PHE A 62 -3.73 0.92 -11.58
C PHE A 62 -4.33 2.23 -11.03
N VAL A 63 -4.26 3.31 -11.80
CA VAL A 63 -4.86 4.60 -11.43
C VAL A 63 -6.38 4.48 -11.28
N ASN A 64 -7.06 3.77 -12.19
CA ASN A 64 -8.50 3.54 -12.11
C ASN A 64 -8.90 2.80 -10.82
N HIS A 65 -8.12 1.82 -10.36
CA HIS A 65 -8.38 1.17 -9.07
C HIS A 65 -8.30 2.16 -7.90
N ILE A 66 -7.31 3.06 -7.91
CA ILE A 66 -7.19 4.12 -6.90
C ILE A 66 -8.39 5.07 -6.96
N GLU A 67 -8.79 5.49 -8.15
CA GLU A 67 -9.90 6.44 -8.34
C GLU A 67 -11.26 5.87 -7.91
N ASN A 68 -11.45 4.57 -8.05
CA ASN A 68 -12.69 3.90 -7.67
C ASN A 68 -12.78 3.52 -6.19
N ALA A 69 -11.69 3.59 -5.43
CA ALA A 69 -11.68 3.25 -4.01
C ALA A 69 -12.20 4.41 -3.14
N ASP A 70 -12.86 4.07 -2.05
CA ASP A 70 -13.23 5.00 -0.98
C ASP A 70 -12.17 5.00 0.13
N LEU A 71 -11.56 3.83 0.40
CA LEU A 71 -10.44 3.64 1.31
C LEU A 71 -9.34 2.82 0.63
N ILE A 72 -8.09 3.25 0.78
CA ILE A 72 -6.92 2.56 0.26
C ILE A 72 -6.05 2.11 1.43
N ILE A 73 -5.77 0.81 1.51
CA ILE A 73 -4.90 0.21 2.52
C ILE A 73 -3.61 -0.25 1.83
N ILE A 74 -2.50 0.37 2.19
CA ILE A 74 -1.19 0.10 1.57
C ILE A 74 -0.22 -0.38 2.63
N SER A 75 0.40 -1.55 2.41
CA SER A 75 1.49 -2.02 3.27
C SER A 75 2.82 -1.98 2.51
N PHE A 76 3.77 -1.21 3.04
CA PHE A 76 5.06 -0.94 2.41
C PHE A 76 6.10 -1.99 2.75
N ALA A 77 6.70 -2.56 1.71
CA ALA A 77 7.96 -3.29 1.83
C ALA A 77 9.13 -2.30 1.81
N GLU A 78 10.10 -2.56 2.67
CA GLU A 78 11.32 -1.76 2.78
C GLU A 78 12.51 -2.52 2.18
N TYR A 79 13.13 -1.96 1.15
CA TYR A 79 14.41 -2.43 0.61
C TYR A 79 15.43 -1.30 0.70
N ASN A 80 16.55 -1.55 1.39
CA ASN A 80 17.60 -0.55 1.62
C ASN A 80 17.07 0.76 2.23
N GLY A 81 16.12 0.67 3.18
CA GLY A 81 15.57 1.82 3.90
C GLY A 81 14.60 2.68 3.10
N SER A 82 14.07 2.20 1.95
CA SER A 82 13.22 2.98 1.06
C SER A 82 12.13 2.12 0.39
N TYR A 83 11.32 2.75 -0.48
CA TYR A 83 10.38 2.06 -1.34
C TYR A 83 11.07 0.98 -2.18
N THR A 84 10.35 -0.10 -2.48
CA THR A 84 10.82 -1.06 -3.49
C THR A 84 10.91 -0.41 -4.86
N ALA A 85 11.84 -0.84 -5.68
CA ALA A 85 11.96 -0.36 -7.07
C ALA A 85 10.67 -0.61 -7.86
N ALA A 86 9.99 -1.74 -7.63
CA ALA A 86 8.72 -2.07 -8.28
C ALA A 86 7.64 -1.03 -7.98
N PHE A 87 7.39 -0.72 -6.69
CA PHE A 87 6.40 0.29 -6.32
C PHE A 87 6.81 1.69 -6.77
N LYS A 88 8.08 2.06 -6.56
CA LYS A 88 8.57 3.39 -6.95
C LYS A 88 8.37 3.63 -8.44
N ASN A 89 8.62 2.63 -9.30
CA ASN A 89 8.39 2.73 -10.73
C ASN A 89 6.92 2.92 -11.09
N ILE A 90 6.02 2.11 -10.50
CA ILE A 90 4.58 2.25 -10.71
C ILE A 90 4.10 3.64 -10.26
N PHE A 91 4.57 4.11 -9.11
CA PHE A 91 4.23 5.42 -8.57
C PHE A 91 4.72 6.56 -9.46
N ASP A 92 5.95 6.46 -10.00
CA ASP A 92 6.49 7.46 -10.93
C ASP A 92 5.66 7.54 -12.22
N TRP A 93 5.25 6.40 -12.78
CA TRP A 93 4.34 6.36 -13.93
C TRP A 93 2.94 6.87 -13.59
N ALA A 94 2.36 6.45 -12.47
CA ALA A 94 1.00 6.82 -12.08
C ALA A 94 0.85 8.34 -11.88
N THR A 95 1.86 9.01 -11.32
CA THR A 95 1.87 10.46 -11.18
C THR A 95 2.00 11.22 -12.51
N GLN A 96 2.34 10.54 -13.61
CA GLN A 96 2.28 11.11 -14.96
C GLN A 96 0.86 11.09 -15.54
N VAL A 97 -0.02 10.21 -15.03
CA VAL A 97 -1.44 10.19 -15.37
C VAL A 97 -2.17 11.23 -14.54
N LYS A 98 -1.96 11.20 -13.21
CA LYS A 98 -2.62 12.09 -12.25
C LYS A 98 -1.64 12.49 -11.15
N ASN A 99 -1.20 13.76 -11.15
CA ASN A 99 -0.23 14.25 -10.17
C ASN A 99 -0.75 14.15 -8.72
N GLN A 100 -2.03 14.50 -8.50
CA GLN A 100 -2.73 14.32 -7.23
C GLN A 100 -3.39 12.93 -7.19
N LEU A 101 -2.55 11.87 -7.23
CA LEU A 101 -2.98 10.48 -7.40
C LEU A 101 -4.03 10.03 -6.38
N PHE A 102 -3.92 10.52 -5.14
CA PHE A 102 -4.79 10.15 -4.02
C PHE A 102 -5.76 11.27 -3.63
N GLU A 103 -6.04 12.21 -4.54
CA GLU A 103 -6.96 13.32 -4.28
C GLU A 103 -8.33 12.82 -3.81
N ASN A 104 -8.79 13.33 -2.66
CA ASN A 104 -10.04 12.94 -2.00
C ASN A 104 -10.11 11.44 -1.61
N LYS A 105 -8.97 10.80 -1.39
CA LYS A 105 -8.90 9.40 -0.96
C LYS A 105 -8.44 9.28 0.49
N LYS A 106 -9.20 8.50 1.28
CA LYS A 106 -8.75 8.06 2.58
C LYS A 106 -7.69 6.97 2.42
N VAL A 107 -6.53 7.15 3.04
CA VAL A 107 -5.40 6.23 2.88
C VAL A 107 -4.90 5.79 4.26
N PHE A 108 -4.90 4.48 4.50
CA PHE A 108 -4.30 3.85 5.67
C PHE A 108 -2.96 3.24 5.29
N LEU A 109 -1.88 3.75 5.88
CA LEU A 109 -0.51 3.35 5.53
C LEU A 109 0.05 2.37 6.54
N MET A 110 0.61 1.28 6.05
CA MET A 110 1.20 0.23 6.88
C MET A 110 2.59 -0.11 6.40
N ALA A 111 3.37 -0.75 7.24
CA ALA A 111 4.60 -1.43 6.83
C ALA A 111 4.85 -2.65 7.70
N THR A 112 5.56 -3.62 7.14
CA THR A 112 6.16 -4.73 7.88
C THR A 112 7.47 -5.16 7.22
N SER A 113 8.35 -5.74 8.01
CA SER A 113 9.57 -6.39 7.57
C SER A 113 9.89 -7.59 8.46
N THR A 114 10.91 -8.35 8.09
CA THR A 114 11.39 -9.47 8.92
C THR A 114 12.12 -9.02 10.20
N GLY A 115 12.57 -7.76 10.23
CA GLY A 115 13.31 -7.19 11.35
C GLY A 115 12.42 -6.45 12.35
N ALA A 116 12.98 -6.16 13.52
CA ALA A 116 12.29 -5.48 14.63
C ALA A 116 11.85 -4.04 14.31
N ARG A 117 12.44 -3.39 13.30
CA ARG A 117 12.04 -2.05 12.88
C ARG A 117 10.79 -2.04 11.98
N GLY A 118 10.33 -3.22 11.49
CA GLY A 118 9.07 -3.37 10.77
C GLY A 118 8.90 -2.54 9.49
N GLY A 119 9.97 -2.00 8.91
CA GLY A 119 9.87 -1.09 7.75
C GLY A 119 9.58 0.37 8.14
N LEU A 120 10.02 0.81 9.32
CA LEU A 120 9.76 2.17 9.83
C LEU A 120 10.19 3.27 8.85
N SER A 121 11.38 3.15 8.24
CA SER A 121 11.91 4.21 7.37
C SER A 121 11.03 4.44 6.13
N VAL A 122 10.55 3.36 5.50
CA VAL A 122 9.66 3.48 4.33
C VAL A 122 8.28 4.00 4.73
N LEU A 123 7.77 3.63 5.91
CA LEU A 123 6.48 4.14 6.41
C LEU A 123 6.56 5.65 6.68
N GLU A 124 7.62 6.14 7.32
CA GLU A 124 7.86 7.57 7.54
C GLU A 124 7.97 8.34 6.22
N ALA A 125 8.69 7.77 5.24
CA ALA A 125 8.77 8.35 3.90
C ALA A 125 7.39 8.46 3.23
N ALA A 126 6.54 7.43 3.38
CA ALA A 126 5.19 7.43 2.83
C ALA A 126 4.28 8.44 3.54
N LEU A 127 4.31 8.50 4.88
CA LEU A 127 3.55 9.48 5.67
C LEU A 127 3.88 10.93 5.29
N ASN A 128 5.14 11.22 4.96
CA ASN A 128 5.55 12.55 4.50
C ASN A 128 5.17 12.79 3.02
N ARG A 129 5.23 11.75 2.17
CA ARG A 129 5.08 11.93 0.72
C ARG A 129 3.64 11.93 0.25
N PHE A 130 2.79 11.02 0.73
CA PHE A 130 1.44 10.80 0.21
C PHE A 130 0.50 12.00 0.33
N PRO A 131 0.53 12.81 1.42
CA PRO A 131 -0.27 14.04 1.50
C PRO A 131 0.02 15.03 0.36
N ARG A 132 1.26 15.06 -0.16
CA ARG A 132 1.63 15.90 -1.31
C ARG A 132 0.99 15.44 -2.62
N HIS A 133 0.44 14.23 -2.65
CA HIS A 133 -0.34 13.70 -3.76
C HIS A 133 -1.85 13.61 -3.44
N GLY A 134 -2.31 14.39 -2.47
CA GLY A 134 -3.72 14.54 -2.13
C GLY A 134 -4.30 13.50 -1.18
N ALA A 135 -3.48 12.62 -0.61
CA ALA A 135 -3.97 11.61 0.32
C ALA A 135 -4.43 12.20 1.65
N GLU A 136 -5.63 11.85 2.09
CA GLU A 136 -6.09 12.00 3.47
C GLU A 136 -5.59 10.79 4.29
N ILE A 137 -4.53 10.98 5.09
CA ILE A 137 -4.00 9.90 5.91
C ILE A 137 -4.91 9.69 7.12
N VAL A 138 -5.70 8.61 7.09
CA VAL A 138 -6.65 8.27 8.16
C VAL A 138 -6.05 7.40 9.26
N GLY A 139 -4.80 7.00 9.11
CA GLY A 139 -4.04 6.28 10.12
C GLY A 139 -2.82 5.58 9.55
N SER A 140 -2.00 5.06 10.46
CA SER A 140 -0.83 4.27 10.08
C SER A 140 -0.57 3.15 11.08
N TYR A 141 0.05 2.06 10.60
CA TYR A 141 0.37 0.91 11.43
C TYR A 141 1.70 0.28 11.02
N LEU A 142 2.46 -0.17 12.03
CA LEU A 142 3.73 -0.86 11.84
C LEU A 142 3.67 -2.23 12.51
N LEU A 143 3.93 -3.30 11.75
CA LEU A 143 4.07 -4.65 12.29
C LEU A 143 5.55 -5.04 12.29
N PRO A 144 6.23 -5.07 13.45
CA PRO A 144 7.61 -5.52 13.54
C PRO A 144 7.69 -7.04 13.38
N SER A 145 8.88 -7.54 12.99
CA SER A 145 9.25 -8.96 13.03
C SER A 145 8.15 -9.89 12.51
N PHE A 146 7.78 -9.71 11.23
CA PHE A 146 6.61 -10.34 10.61
C PHE A 146 6.43 -11.82 10.98
N TYR A 147 7.47 -12.64 10.81
CA TYR A 147 7.37 -14.08 11.05
C TYR A 147 7.18 -14.49 12.52
N SER A 148 7.48 -13.58 13.47
CA SER A 148 7.24 -13.79 14.90
C SER A 148 5.84 -13.35 15.32
N ASN A 149 5.23 -12.43 14.58
CA ASN A 149 3.99 -11.76 14.96
C ASN A 149 2.80 -12.02 14.03
N PHE A 150 3.02 -12.75 12.92
CA PHE A 150 1.99 -13.03 11.94
C PHE A 150 1.97 -14.50 11.53
N ASP A 151 0.81 -15.12 11.69
CA ASP A 151 0.51 -16.46 11.18
C ASP A 151 -0.35 -16.35 9.90
N THR A 152 -0.10 -17.20 8.91
CA THR A 152 -0.79 -17.12 7.61
C THR A 152 -2.27 -17.47 7.67
N GLU A 153 -2.71 -18.22 8.67
CA GLU A 153 -4.11 -18.62 8.85
C GLU A 153 -4.82 -17.72 9.88
N LYS A 154 -4.11 -17.33 10.96
CA LYS A 154 -4.69 -16.59 12.09
C LYS A 154 -4.51 -15.07 11.99
N GLY A 155 -3.60 -14.59 11.14
CA GLY A 155 -3.23 -13.18 11.07
C GLY A 155 -2.24 -12.78 12.16
N ILE A 156 -2.39 -11.57 12.71
CA ILE A 156 -1.52 -11.08 13.79
C ILE A 156 -1.80 -11.88 15.07
N ILE A 157 -0.77 -12.55 15.61
CA ILE A 157 -0.88 -13.45 16.77
C ILE A 157 -0.54 -12.77 18.10
N ASP A 158 0.17 -11.67 18.10
CA ASP A 158 0.40 -10.84 19.28
C ASP A 158 -0.86 -9.99 19.56
N SER A 159 -1.45 -10.14 20.74
CA SER A 159 -2.71 -9.50 21.11
C SER A 159 -2.61 -7.98 21.22
N GLU A 160 -1.49 -7.43 21.69
CA GLU A 160 -1.31 -5.98 21.83
C GLU A 160 -1.15 -5.33 20.45
N LEU A 161 -0.41 -5.98 19.56
CA LEU A 161 -0.26 -5.53 18.16
C LEU A 161 -1.59 -5.61 17.42
N LEU A 162 -2.37 -6.67 17.61
CA LEU A 162 -3.70 -6.83 17.01
C LEU A 162 -4.68 -5.75 17.52
N ASP A 163 -4.73 -5.54 18.83
CA ASP A 163 -5.58 -4.52 19.44
C ASP A 163 -5.21 -3.11 18.96
N SER A 164 -3.91 -2.84 18.82
CA SER A 164 -3.42 -1.57 18.27
C SER A 164 -3.91 -1.34 16.82
N LEU A 165 -3.84 -2.38 15.96
CA LEU A 165 -4.36 -2.30 14.60
C LEU A 165 -5.87 -2.05 14.62
N ASN A 166 -6.64 -2.86 15.36
CA ASN A 166 -8.09 -2.80 15.41
C ASN A 166 -8.59 -1.43 15.90
N LYS A 167 -7.98 -0.85 16.92
CA LYS A 167 -8.30 0.51 17.40
C LYS A 167 -8.17 1.55 16.30
N LYS A 168 -7.11 1.46 15.49
CA LYS A 168 -6.86 2.39 14.38
C LYS A 168 -7.86 2.18 13.24
N LEU A 169 -8.16 0.94 12.87
CA LEU A 169 -9.13 0.63 11.82
C LEU A 169 -10.56 1.02 12.20
N ASN A 170 -10.95 0.78 13.46
CA ASN A 170 -12.26 1.17 13.98
C ASN A 170 -12.49 2.69 13.97
N SER A 171 -11.43 3.50 14.06
CA SER A 171 -11.56 4.95 13.97
C SER A 171 -11.88 5.46 12.55
N ILE A 172 -11.64 4.64 11.52
CA ILE A 172 -11.94 4.98 10.12
C ILE A 172 -13.42 4.80 9.79
N GLN A 173 -14.10 3.90 10.52
CA GLN A 173 -15.49 3.52 10.26
C GLN A 173 -16.52 4.43 10.97
N LYS A 174 -16.04 5.39 11.75
CA LYS A 174 -16.87 6.40 12.44
C LYS A 174 -16.99 7.67 11.61
#